data_bdcf0454cf50340dcc17a9757ec2f537
#
_entry.id   bdcf0454cf50340dcc17a9757ec2f537
#
_cell.length_a   1.000
_cell.length_b   1.000
_cell.length_c   1.000
_cell.angle_alpha   90.00
_cell.angle_beta   90.00
_cell.angle_gamma   90.00
#
_symmetry.space_group_name_H-M   'P 1'
#
loop_
_entity.id
_entity.type
_entity.pdbx_description
1 polymer ?
#
loop_
_entity_poly.entity_id
_entity_poly.type
_entity_poly.pdbx_seq_one_letter_code
_entity_poly.pdbx_strand_id
1 'polypeptide(L)'
;LTGEGQVYRIDSHDAVDSAGDITLNLAENDKVVVATDTTTLSGLIINPYSGVVVTPTTVVNRTCGVPSTLIAADEYGWIQTKGLASVQVLGTVVVGEPIRVSGEAPAGAVASINRDGSNENEQEVGVYMGIVSVTTDKALVWLNID
;
A
#
# COMPACT_ATOMS: atom_id res chain seq x y z
N LEU A 1 15.44 19.54 20.15
CA LEU A 1 15.47 19.50 18.68
C LEU A 1 14.30 20.32 18.16
N THR A 2 14.57 21.29 17.29
CA THR A 2 13.55 22.14 16.70
C THR A 2 12.92 21.45 15.48
N GLY A 3 11.60 21.51 15.35
CA GLY A 3 10.85 20.95 14.20
C GLY A 3 10.55 19.46 14.25
N GLU A 4 10.81 18.75 15.34
CA GLU A 4 10.52 17.31 15.46
C GLU A 4 9.03 17.00 15.53
N GLY A 5 8.65 15.87 14.92
CA GLY A 5 7.29 15.34 14.97
C GLY A 5 6.28 16.09 14.11
N GLN A 6 6.70 16.99 13.24
CA GLN A 6 5.81 17.69 12.32
C GLN A 6 5.69 16.93 11.00
N VAL A 7 4.47 16.85 10.48
CA VAL A 7 4.14 16.23 9.21
C VAL A 7 3.43 17.25 8.34
N TYR A 8 3.89 17.39 7.11
CA TYR A 8 3.33 18.34 6.14
C TYR A 8 2.98 17.61 4.84
N ARG A 9 1.90 18.02 4.21
CA ARG A 9 1.55 17.56 2.89
C ARG A 9 2.25 18.43 1.85
N ILE A 10 2.99 17.80 0.95
CA ILE A 10 3.59 18.46 -0.21
C ILE A 10 2.58 18.44 -1.36
N ASP A 11 2.32 19.60 -1.92
CA ASP A 11 1.47 19.75 -3.08
C ASP A 11 2.26 19.59 -4.38
N SER A 12 3.41 20.24 -4.44
CA SER A 12 4.31 20.15 -5.59
C SER A 12 5.77 20.37 -5.18
N HIS A 13 6.67 20.08 -6.09
CA HIS A 13 8.10 20.41 -5.92
C HIS A 13 8.70 20.81 -7.26
N ASP A 14 9.73 21.62 -7.21
CA ASP A 14 10.54 21.95 -8.37
C ASP A 14 11.56 20.84 -8.67
N ALA A 15 12.15 20.88 -9.85
CA ALA A 15 13.28 20.03 -10.15
C ALA A 15 14.46 20.39 -9.22
N VAL A 16 15.24 19.38 -8.85
CA VAL A 16 16.48 19.59 -8.09
C VAL A 16 17.41 20.48 -8.91
N ASP A 17 17.90 21.55 -8.31
CA ASP A 17 18.82 22.46 -8.97
C ASP A 17 20.25 21.89 -9.06
N SER A 18 21.17 22.64 -9.68
CA SER A 18 22.57 22.21 -9.83
C SER A 18 23.37 22.17 -8.51
N ALA A 19 22.87 22.79 -7.45
CA ALA A 19 23.44 22.76 -6.10
C ALA A 19 22.91 21.57 -5.27
N GLY A 20 21.88 20.89 -5.76
CA GLY A 20 21.21 19.81 -5.06
C GLY A 20 20.05 20.28 -4.18
N ASP A 21 19.64 21.52 -4.31
CA ASP A 21 18.52 22.09 -3.55
C ASP A 21 17.19 21.78 -4.23
N ILE A 22 16.16 21.59 -3.44
CA ILE A 22 14.79 21.34 -3.89
C ILE A 22 13.82 22.26 -3.15
N THR A 23 12.94 22.91 -3.89
CA THR A 23 11.84 23.69 -3.33
C THR A 23 10.61 22.81 -3.20
N LEU A 24 10.08 22.67 -1.98
CA LEU A 24 8.85 21.95 -1.68
C LEU A 24 7.73 22.94 -1.42
N ASN A 25 6.67 22.86 -2.21
CA ASN A 25 5.45 23.67 -2.00
C ASN A 25 4.49 22.86 -1.14
N LEU A 26 4.18 23.39 0.04
CA LEU A 26 3.24 22.75 0.94
C LEU A 26 1.81 22.99 0.49
N ALA A 27 0.89 22.08 0.85
CA ALA A 27 -0.54 22.24 0.56
C ALA A 27 -1.08 23.53 1.19
N GLU A 28 -2.12 24.10 0.58
CA GLU A 28 -2.63 25.45 0.82
C GLU A 28 -2.85 25.83 2.30
N ASN A 29 -3.16 24.86 3.14
CA ASN A 29 -3.38 25.09 4.58
C ASN A 29 -2.23 24.61 5.47
N ASP A 30 -1.16 24.07 4.89
CA ASP A 30 0.00 23.62 5.64
C ASP A 30 1.04 24.74 5.74
N LYS A 31 1.51 24.98 6.96
CA LYS A 31 2.53 25.99 7.23
C LYS A 31 3.58 25.39 8.16
N VAL A 32 4.83 25.71 7.90
CA VAL A 32 5.91 25.39 8.84
C VAL A 32 5.66 26.19 10.13
N VAL A 33 5.27 25.50 11.19
CA VAL A 33 4.88 26.11 12.47
C VAL A 33 6.09 26.38 13.34
N VAL A 34 7.10 25.52 13.28
CA VAL A 34 8.36 25.65 14.02
C VAL A 34 9.50 25.69 13.02
N ALA A 35 10.34 26.70 13.15
CA ALA A 35 11.51 26.83 12.30
C ALA A 35 12.39 25.58 12.38
N THR A 36 12.88 25.15 11.23
CA THR A 36 13.86 24.07 11.13
C THR A 36 15.27 24.69 11.10
N ASP A 37 16.26 23.91 11.45
CA ASP A 37 17.67 24.29 11.39
C ASP A 37 18.51 23.21 10.68
N THR A 38 19.79 23.42 10.58
CA THR A 38 20.73 22.48 9.90
C THR A 38 20.87 21.13 10.59
N THR A 39 20.31 20.96 11.78
CA THR A 39 20.31 19.70 12.52
C THR A 39 18.98 18.95 12.43
N THR A 40 17.96 19.57 11.83
CA THR A 40 16.64 18.97 11.64
C THR A 40 16.70 17.89 10.55
N LEU A 41 16.34 16.67 10.89
CA LEU A 41 16.23 15.56 9.94
C LEU A 41 14.83 15.54 9.34
N SER A 42 14.75 15.58 8.02
CA SER A 42 13.50 15.51 7.29
C SER A 42 13.44 14.24 6.42
N GLY A 43 12.32 13.53 6.49
CA GLY A 43 12.04 12.38 5.64
C GLY A 43 10.93 12.71 4.65
N LEU A 44 11.08 12.27 3.40
CA LEU A 44 10.05 12.37 2.37
C LEU A 44 9.40 11.01 2.16
N ILE A 45 8.08 10.98 2.15
CA ILE A 45 7.30 9.78 1.85
C ILE A 45 6.48 10.05 0.60
N ILE A 46 6.62 9.20 -0.40
CA ILE A 46 5.80 9.27 -1.60
C ILE A 46 4.33 8.97 -1.25
N ASN A 47 3.40 9.62 -1.96
CA ASN A 47 1.99 9.30 -1.82
C ASN A 47 1.76 7.80 -2.12
N PRO A 48 1.25 7.01 -1.17
CA PRO A 48 1.07 5.56 -1.35
C PRO A 48 0.08 5.18 -2.45
N TYR A 49 -0.71 6.15 -2.92
CA TYR A 49 -1.69 5.97 -4.01
C TYR A 49 -1.18 6.50 -5.36
N SER A 50 0.09 6.92 -5.44
CA SER A 50 0.71 7.36 -6.68
C SER A 50 1.64 6.27 -7.23
N GLY A 51 1.53 6.00 -8.54
CA GLY A 51 2.35 4.98 -9.19
C GLY A 51 2.06 3.54 -8.74
N VAL A 52 0.80 3.25 -8.41
CA VAL A 52 0.37 1.92 -7.93
C VAL A 52 0.56 0.88 -9.02
N VAL A 53 1.14 -0.24 -8.66
CA VAL A 53 1.35 -1.37 -9.57
C VAL A 53 0.72 -2.64 -8.98
N VAL A 54 0.47 -3.63 -9.83
CA VAL A 54 0.07 -4.95 -9.34
C VAL A 54 1.21 -5.51 -8.50
N THR A 55 0.88 -6.00 -7.30
CA THR A 55 1.91 -6.58 -6.41
C THR A 55 2.65 -7.71 -7.13
N PRO A 56 3.97 -7.59 -7.29
CA PRO A 56 4.78 -8.60 -7.97
C PRO A 56 4.87 -9.90 -7.15
N THR A 57 5.40 -10.94 -7.76
CA THR A 57 5.65 -12.23 -7.09
C THR A 57 6.71 -12.16 -5.98
N THR A 58 7.46 -11.06 -5.89
CA THR A 58 8.29 -10.76 -4.72
C THR A 58 7.71 -9.53 -4.05
N VAL A 59 7.08 -9.68 -2.90
CA VAL A 59 6.44 -8.58 -2.16
C VAL A 59 7.53 -7.70 -1.55
N VAL A 60 7.65 -6.48 -2.05
CA VAL A 60 8.65 -5.49 -1.61
C VAL A 60 8.03 -4.21 -1.07
N ASN A 61 6.72 -4.02 -1.27
CA ASN A 61 6.01 -2.79 -0.93
C ASN A 61 4.74 -3.09 -0.15
N ARG A 62 4.27 -2.08 0.57
CA ARG A 62 2.97 -2.13 1.24
C ARG A 62 1.83 -2.19 0.21
N THR A 63 0.86 -3.05 0.46
CA THR A 63 -0.40 -3.09 -0.29
C THR A 63 -1.25 -1.88 0.04
N CYS A 64 -1.74 -1.18 -0.97
CA CYS A 64 -2.57 0.02 -0.80
C CYS A 64 -4.06 -0.21 -1.09
N GLY A 65 -4.45 -1.33 -1.70
CA GLY A 65 -5.84 -1.66 -1.96
C GLY A 65 -6.05 -2.63 -3.10
N VAL A 66 -7.31 -2.91 -3.39
CA VAL A 66 -7.74 -3.77 -4.51
C VAL A 66 -8.51 -2.94 -5.51
N PRO A 67 -8.12 -2.90 -6.79
CA PRO A 67 -8.88 -2.17 -7.80
C PRO A 67 -10.24 -2.84 -8.06
N SER A 68 -11.31 -2.06 -8.11
CA SER A 68 -12.64 -2.56 -8.43
C SER A 68 -12.83 -2.88 -9.92
N THR A 69 -12.01 -2.26 -10.77
CA THR A 69 -11.97 -2.44 -12.23
C THR A 69 -10.52 -2.42 -12.70
N LEU A 70 -10.30 -2.87 -13.93
CA LEU A 70 -8.98 -2.74 -14.55
C LEU A 70 -8.62 -1.25 -14.68
N ILE A 71 -7.45 -0.88 -14.15
CA ILE A 71 -6.84 0.44 -14.32
C ILE A 71 -5.71 0.28 -15.32
N ALA A 72 -5.77 0.99 -16.44
CA ALA A 72 -4.71 0.98 -17.44
C ALA A 72 -3.46 1.72 -16.92
N ALA A 73 -2.31 1.48 -17.54
CA ALA A 73 -1.10 2.21 -17.22
C ALA A 73 -1.30 3.72 -17.43
N ASP A 74 -0.76 4.52 -16.53
CA ASP A 74 -0.84 6.00 -16.53
C ASP A 74 -2.26 6.58 -16.36
N GLU A 75 -3.22 5.74 -15.97
CA GLU A 75 -4.60 6.14 -15.73
C GLU A 75 -4.92 6.20 -14.22
N TYR A 76 -5.98 6.93 -13.90
CA TYR A 76 -6.53 7.01 -12.54
C TYR A 76 -7.66 6.00 -12.36
N GLY A 77 -7.76 5.44 -11.16
CA GLY A 77 -8.82 4.49 -10.81
C GLY A 77 -9.12 4.46 -9.34
N TRP A 78 -10.21 3.80 -8.99
CA TRP A 78 -10.61 3.59 -7.61
C TRP A 78 -10.04 2.28 -7.09
N ILE A 79 -9.45 2.31 -5.92
CA ILE A 79 -9.01 1.14 -5.17
C ILE A 79 -9.80 1.03 -3.87
N GLN A 80 -10.23 -0.17 -3.56
CA GLN A 80 -10.95 -0.49 -2.35
C GLN A 80 -9.95 -0.88 -1.25
N THR A 81 -10.00 -0.21 -0.12
CA THR A 81 -9.14 -0.47 1.04
C THR A 81 -9.87 -1.26 2.12
N LYS A 82 -11.21 -1.20 2.15
CA LYS A 82 -12.01 -1.81 3.21
C LYS A 82 -13.32 -2.39 2.70
N GLY A 83 -13.80 -3.44 3.37
CA GLY A 83 -15.06 -4.10 3.08
C GLY A 83 -14.96 -5.26 2.12
N LEU A 84 -16.10 -5.72 1.61
CA LEU A 84 -16.21 -6.94 0.81
C LEU A 84 -15.62 -6.75 -0.59
N ALA A 85 -14.69 -7.60 -0.96
CA ALA A 85 -14.04 -7.61 -2.28
C ALA A 85 -13.88 -9.02 -2.83
N SER A 86 -13.78 -9.13 -4.15
CA SER A 86 -13.45 -10.38 -4.85
C SER A 86 -11.99 -10.32 -5.30
N VAL A 87 -11.14 -11.18 -4.77
CA VAL A 87 -9.71 -11.22 -5.07
C VAL A 87 -9.28 -12.60 -5.54
N GLN A 88 -8.24 -12.64 -6.36
CA GLN A 88 -7.63 -13.90 -6.77
C GLN A 88 -6.89 -14.53 -5.59
N VAL A 89 -7.08 -15.82 -5.39
CA VAL A 89 -6.44 -16.55 -4.29
C VAL A 89 -5.45 -17.58 -4.79
N LEU A 90 -4.46 -17.83 -3.97
CA LEU A 90 -3.49 -18.91 -4.15
C LEU A 90 -3.55 -19.84 -2.93
N GLY A 91 -3.65 -21.15 -3.22
CA GLY A 91 -3.71 -22.17 -2.18
C GLY A 91 -5.12 -22.46 -1.66
N THR A 92 -5.20 -23.14 -0.54
CA THR A 92 -6.45 -23.51 0.11
C THR A 92 -7.02 -22.31 0.87
N VAL A 93 -8.32 -22.12 0.76
CA VAL A 93 -9.06 -21.04 1.44
C VAL A 93 -9.90 -21.63 2.57
N VAL A 94 -9.74 -21.08 3.77
CA VAL A 94 -10.57 -21.40 4.92
C VAL A 94 -11.24 -20.12 5.41
N VAL A 95 -12.58 -20.17 5.57
CA VAL A 95 -13.34 -19.00 6.03
C VAL A 95 -12.88 -18.57 7.43
N GLY A 96 -12.64 -17.27 7.57
CA GLY A 96 -12.15 -16.66 8.81
C GLY A 96 -10.62 -16.62 8.94
N GLU A 97 -9.89 -17.26 8.03
CA GLU A 97 -8.42 -17.12 8.03
C GLU A 97 -7.99 -15.74 7.57
N PRO A 98 -6.95 -15.16 8.22
CA PRO A 98 -6.33 -13.93 7.77
C PRO A 98 -5.56 -14.16 6.47
N ILE A 99 -5.54 -13.12 5.64
CA ILE A 99 -4.91 -13.15 4.32
C ILE A 99 -3.80 -12.11 4.20
N ARG A 100 -2.79 -12.47 3.43
CA ARG A 100 -1.69 -11.63 2.98
C ARG A 100 -1.67 -11.54 1.45
N VAL A 101 -0.93 -10.62 0.89
CA VAL A 101 -0.61 -10.68 -0.54
C VAL A 101 0.35 -11.83 -0.77
N SER A 102 0.06 -12.65 -1.78
CA SER A 102 0.93 -13.76 -2.15
C SER A 102 2.24 -13.23 -2.77
N GLY A 103 3.36 -13.75 -2.31
CA GLY A 103 4.67 -13.57 -2.96
C GLY A 103 4.92 -14.55 -4.11
N GLU A 104 3.89 -15.19 -4.63
CA GLU A 104 3.98 -16.23 -5.66
C GLU A 104 3.10 -15.89 -6.87
N ALA A 105 3.27 -16.62 -7.96
CA ALA A 105 2.43 -16.45 -9.14
C ALA A 105 1.01 -17.04 -8.92
N PRO A 106 -0.04 -16.38 -9.38
CA PRO A 106 -0.06 -15.17 -10.19
C PRO A 106 0.13 -13.89 -9.36
N ALA A 107 0.75 -12.87 -9.95
CA ALA A 107 0.94 -11.56 -9.33
C ALA A 107 -0.39 -10.94 -8.87
N GLY A 108 -0.41 -10.30 -7.72
CA GLY A 108 -1.61 -9.69 -7.13
C GLY A 108 -2.58 -10.66 -6.48
N ALA A 109 -2.26 -11.96 -6.40
CA ALA A 109 -3.06 -12.92 -5.65
C ALA A 109 -2.86 -12.77 -4.14
N VAL A 110 -3.83 -13.23 -3.37
CA VAL A 110 -3.74 -13.34 -1.90
C VAL A 110 -3.62 -14.80 -1.49
N ALA A 111 -2.99 -15.03 -0.36
CA ALA A 111 -2.86 -16.35 0.26
C ALA A 111 -3.15 -16.27 1.75
N SER A 112 -3.41 -17.39 2.39
CA SER A 112 -3.55 -17.45 3.85
C SER A 112 -2.25 -17.06 4.54
N ILE A 113 -2.35 -16.38 5.69
CA ILE A 113 -1.20 -16.17 6.57
C ILE A 113 -1.00 -17.47 7.35
N ASN A 114 0.13 -18.11 7.12
CA ASN A 114 0.54 -19.24 7.92
C ASN A 114 1.31 -18.75 9.15
N ARG A 115 0.76 -18.97 10.34
CA ARG A 115 1.34 -18.52 11.62
C ARG A 115 2.26 -19.58 12.25
N ASP A 116 2.87 -20.44 11.44
CA ASP A 116 3.81 -21.48 11.87
C ASP A 116 5.30 -21.08 11.73
N GLY A 117 5.58 -19.79 11.51
CA GLY A 117 6.92 -19.23 11.42
C GLY A 117 7.41 -18.86 10.02
N SER A 118 6.62 -19.11 8.97
CA SER A 118 7.09 -18.86 7.59
C SER A 118 6.79 -17.46 7.08
N ASN A 119 5.64 -16.84 7.47
CA ASN A 119 5.15 -15.56 6.93
C ASN A 119 4.32 -14.76 7.94
N GLU A 120 4.68 -14.87 9.20
CA GLU A 120 4.00 -14.16 10.31
C GLU A 120 4.16 -12.65 10.26
N ASN A 121 5.22 -12.16 9.62
CA ASN A 121 5.57 -10.74 9.53
C ASN A 121 5.03 -10.06 8.27
N GLU A 122 4.22 -10.76 7.47
CA GLU A 122 3.64 -10.18 6.27
C GLU A 122 2.41 -9.34 6.60
N GLN A 123 2.16 -8.32 5.77
CA GLN A 123 1.02 -7.45 5.96
C GLN A 123 -0.29 -8.23 5.81
N GLU A 124 -1.08 -8.26 6.88
CA GLU A 124 -2.45 -8.72 6.81
C GLU A 124 -3.30 -7.70 6.02
N VAL A 125 -4.02 -8.19 5.01
CA VAL A 125 -4.86 -7.35 4.15
C VAL A 125 -6.36 -7.59 4.34
N GLY A 126 -6.72 -8.59 5.13
CA GLY A 126 -8.12 -8.91 5.43
C GLY A 126 -8.32 -10.36 5.85
N VAL A 127 -9.57 -10.84 5.71
CA VAL A 127 -9.94 -12.22 6.05
C VAL A 127 -10.80 -12.85 4.95
N TYR A 128 -10.73 -14.16 4.80
CA TYR A 128 -11.61 -14.90 3.90
C TYR A 128 -13.04 -14.95 4.42
N MET A 129 -13.99 -14.62 3.54
CA MET A 129 -15.43 -14.65 3.84
C MET A 129 -16.20 -15.76 3.10
N GLY A 130 -15.62 -16.30 2.06
CA GLY A 130 -16.22 -17.34 1.24
C GLY A 130 -15.23 -18.41 0.81
N ILE A 131 -15.73 -19.62 0.56
CA ILE A 131 -14.94 -20.76 0.11
C ILE A 131 -14.88 -20.73 -1.41
N VAL A 132 -13.71 -21.01 -1.97
CA VAL A 132 -13.52 -21.37 -3.38
C VAL A 132 -13.07 -22.82 -3.48
N SER A 133 -13.53 -23.50 -4.50
CA SER A 133 -13.25 -24.93 -4.69
C SER A 133 -11.95 -25.19 -5.46
N VAL A 134 -11.34 -24.17 -6.04
CA VAL A 134 -10.17 -24.29 -6.93
C VAL A 134 -9.10 -23.28 -6.54
N THR A 135 -7.88 -23.74 -6.41
CA THR A 135 -6.69 -22.86 -6.33
C THR A 135 -6.59 -21.99 -7.57
N THR A 136 -6.26 -20.72 -7.39
CA THR A 136 -6.19 -19.70 -8.46
C THR A 136 -7.55 -19.13 -8.93
N ASP A 137 -8.62 -19.42 -8.23
CA ASP A 137 -9.92 -18.78 -8.48
C ASP A 137 -10.09 -17.52 -7.61
N LYS A 138 -11.22 -16.83 -7.74
CA LYS A 138 -11.52 -15.64 -6.96
C LYS A 138 -12.31 -16.02 -5.71
N ALA A 139 -11.84 -15.55 -4.54
CA ALA A 139 -12.57 -15.66 -3.29
C ALA A 139 -13.16 -14.34 -2.85
N LEU A 140 -14.19 -14.44 -2.03
CA LEU A 140 -14.78 -13.32 -1.33
C LEU A 140 -14.00 -13.06 -0.04
N VAL A 141 -13.50 -11.85 0.11
CA VAL A 141 -12.69 -11.42 1.26
C VAL A 141 -13.25 -10.15 1.87
N TRP A 142 -13.05 -9.99 3.15
CA TRP A 142 -13.24 -8.72 3.83
C TRP A 142 -11.89 -8.04 3.95
N LEU A 143 -11.71 -6.95 3.21
CA LEU A 143 -10.48 -6.15 3.24
C LEU A 143 -10.41 -5.28 4.50
N ASN A 144 -9.20 -5.10 5.00
CA ASN A 144 -8.86 -4.18 6.08
C ASN A 144 -7.43 -3.68 5.88
N ILE A 145 -7.22 -2.81 4.89
CA ILE A 145 -5.91 -2.29 4.43
C ILE A 145 -5.73 -0.84 4.92
N ASP A 146 -6.06 -0.51 6.11
CA ASP A 146 -5.87 0.85 6.65
C ASP A 146 -4.54 0.99 7.39
#